data_b96e2935ba2323641c789c1cc693fb85
#
_entry.id   b96e2935ba2323641c789c1cc693fb85
#
_cell.length_a   1.000
_cell.length_b   1.000
_cell.length_c   1.000
_cell.angle_alpha   90.00
_cell.angle_beta   90.00
_cell.angle_gamma   90.00
#
_symmetry.space_group_name_H-M   'P 1'
#
loop_
_entity.id
_entity.type
_entity.pdbx_description
1 polymer ?
#
loop_
_entity_poly.entity_id
_entity_poly.type
_entity_poly.pdbx_seq_one_letter_code
_entity_poly.pdbx_strand_id
1 'polypeptide(L)'
;SLNGQTYHLEKNNKGHSIHGGTHGFNRQIFDTDTFYTVKDTAIVVFKYRSTHQEGGFPGNLDISIAYKLTNHNEIILEYTAVTDKPTVVNFTNHSYFNLTGCKAPVLSHIYMIRADSITLADSIGIPTGELMSVTGTEYDYTSALSAEMRIKKMGKGYDINYKLNKSSDSPELAAIVVEPISGRVLKAYTTEPGMQFYIPNSNMDY
;
A
#
# COMPACT_ATOMS: atom_id res chain seq x y z
N SER A 1 -9.22 -12.26 17.58
CA SER A 1 -10.66 -12.61 17.68
C SER A 1 -11.52 -11.48 17.11
N LEU A 2 -12.66 -11.82 16.55
CA LEU A 2 -13.65 -10.87 16.03
C LEU A 2 -14.98 -11.17 16.70
N ASN A 3 -15.59 -10.19 17.36
CA ASN A 3 -16.84 -10.34 18.12
C ASN A 3 -16.84 -11.53 19.10
N GLY A 4 -15.72 -11.74 19.81
CA GLY A 4 -15.57 -12.82 20.78
C GLY A 4 -15.27 -14.21 20.20
N GLN A 5 -15.32 -14.37 18.88
CA GLN A 5 -14.95 -15.61 18.19
C GLN A 5 -13.50 -15.54 17.68
N THR A 6 -12.74 -16.61 17.91
CA THR A 6 -11.37 -16.74 17.40
C THR A 6 -11.38 -17.39 16.03
N TYR A 7 -10.68 -16.78 15.08
CA TYR A 7 -10.44 -17.29 13.73
C TYR A 7 -8.95 -17.56 13.54
N HIS A 8 -8.61 -18.66 12.90
CA HIS A 8 -7.25 -19.06 12.62
C HIS A 8 -6.95 -18.76 11.16
N LEU A 9 -6.12 -17.71 10.94
CA LEU A 9 -5.70 -17.33 9.60
C LEU A 9 -4.56 -18.23 9.12
N GLU A 10 -4.42 -18.38 7.81
CA GLU A 10 -3.28 -19.05 7.20
C GLU A 10 -1.97 -18.34 7.58
N LYS A 11 -0.94 -19.14 7.85
CA LYS A 11 0.39 -18.68 8.25
C LYS A 11 1.34 -18.86 7.09
N ASN A 12 1.79 -17.79 6.49
CA ASN A 12 2.68 -17.81 5.32
C ASN A 12 4.00 -17.06 5.51
N ASN A 13 4.22 -16.44 6.68
CA ASN A 13 5.47 -15.74 6.99
C ASN A 13 5.85 -15.90 8.47
N LYS A 14 6.93 -16.66 8.77
CA LYS A 14 7.50 -16.85 10.12
C LYS A 14 6.46 -17.15 11.21
N GLY A 15 5.42 -17.94 10.87
CA GLY A 15 4.35 -18.29 11.79
C GLY A 15 3.21 -17.28 11.89
N HIS A 16 3.22 -16.22 11.11
CA HIS A 16 2.21 -15.17 11.02
C HIS A 16 1.56 -15.13 9.63
N SER A 17 0.41 -14.46 9.53
CA SER A 17 -0.28 -14.18 8.27
C SER A 17 0.16 -12.84 7.73
N ILE A 18 0.55 -12.79 6.45
CA ILE A 18 0.84 -11.56 5.72
C ILE A 18 0.11 -11.58 4.37
N HIS A 19 -0.38 -10.45 3.90
CA HIS A 19 -1.03 -10.29 2.60
C HIS A 19 -2.20 -11.26 2.32
N GLY A 20 -2.95 -11.62 3.36
CA GLY A 20 -4.09 -12.52 3.24
C GLY A 20 -3.77 -14.03 3.28
N GLY A 21 -2.51 -14.40 3.61
CA GLY A 21 -2.10 -15.80 3.69
C GLY A 21 -1.61 -16.37 2.34
N THR A 22 -1.51 -17.69 2.28
CA THR A 22 -1.05 -18.41 1.08
C THR A 22 -2.02 -18.26 -0.10
N HIS A 23 -3.30 -18.09 0.19
CA HIS A 23 -4.39 -17.92 -0.77
C HIS A 23 -4.92 -16.48 -0.79
N GLY A 24 -4.06 -15.49 -0.47
CA GLY A 24 -4.42 -14.09 -0.52
C GLY A 24 -4.89 -13.62 -1.92
N PHE A 25 -5.54 -12.48 -1.99
CA PHE A 25 -6.17 -11.97 -3.21
C PHE A 25 -5.19 -11.72 -4.37
N ASN A 26 -3.91 -11.57 -4.08
CA ASN A 26 -2.85 -11.48 -5.08
C ASN A 26 -2.59 -12.80 -5.86
N ARG A 27 -3.21 -13.90 -5.43
CA ARG A 27 -3.12 -15.23 -6.06
C ARG A 27 -4.44 -15.71 -6.63
N GLN A 28 -5.49 -14.91 -6.50
CA GLN A 28 -6.81 -15.23 -7.02
C GLN A 28 -6.98 -14.68 -8.44
N ILE A 29 -7.79 -15.36 -9.22
CA ILE A 29 -8.19 -14.90 -10.56
C ILE A 29 -9.48 -14.12 -10.38
N PHE A 30 -9.44 -12.85 -10.76
CA PHE A 30 -10.61 -11.99 -10.76
C PHE A 30 -11.28 -12.04 -12.14
N ASP A 31 -12.59 -12.15 -12.15
CA ASP A 31 -13.37 -12.04 -13.37
C ASP A 31 -13.48 -10.59 -13.83
N THR A 32 -13.39 -10.34 -15.12
CA THR A 32 -13.71 -9.04 -15.70
C THR A 32 -15.23 -8.88 -15.74
N ASP A 33 -15.76 -7.97 -14.92
CA ASP A 33 -17.19 -7.68 -14.86
C ASP A 33 -17.61 -6.79 -16.02
N THR A 34 -16.91 -5.68 -16.21
CA THR A 34 -17.20 -4.72 -17.27
C THR A 34 -15.96 -3.90 -17.63
N PHE A 35 -15.95 -3.38 -18.85
CA PHE A 35 -14.99 -2.37 -19.28
C PHE A 35 -15.69 -1.37 -20.20
N TYR A 36 -15.38 -0.10 -20.06
CA TYR A 36 -15.99 0.97 -20.83
C TYR A 36 -15.15 2.25 -20.77
N THR A 37 -15.50 3.21 -21.63
CA THR A 37 -14.90 4.54 -21.62
C THR A 37 -15.98 5.58 -21.34
N VAL A 38 -15.72 6.49 -20.41
CA VAL A 38 -16.57 7.66 -20.13
C VAL A 38 -15.73 8.91 -20.29
N LYS A 39 -16.10 9.77 -21.23
CA LYS A 39 -15.32 10.97 -21.60
C LYS A 39 -13.87 10.57 -21.92
N ASP A 40 -12.93 11.03 -21.09
CA ASP A 40 -11.49 10.86 -21.21
C ASP A 40 -10.91 9.77 -20.28
N THR A 41 -11.77 8.93 -19.70
CA THR A 41 -11.39 7.91 -18.73
C THR A 41 -11.75 6.52 -19.24
N ALA A 42 -10.76 5.64 -19.37
CA ALA A 42 -10.94 4.20 -19.57
C ALA A 42 -11.09 3.50 -18.22
N ILE A 43 -12.08 2.63 -18.10
CA ILE A 43 -12.43 1.94 -16.86
C ILE A 43 -12.52 0.45 -17.11
N VAL A 44 -11.94 -0.35 -16.21
CA VAL A 44 -12.14 -1.79 -16.12
C VAL A 44 -12.49 -2.16 -14.69
N VAL A 45 -13.49 -3.01 -14.53
CA VAL A 45 -13.95 -3.48 -13.21
C VAL A 45 -13.71 -4.97 -13.12
N PHE A 46 -13.02 -5.38 -12.08
CA PHE A 46 -12.79 -6.78 -11.74
C PHE A 46 -13.60 -7.17 -10.51
N LYS A 47 -14.09 -8.41 -10.49
CA LYS A 47 -14.85 -8.97 -9.36
C LYS A 47 -14.26 -10.29 -8.90
N TYR A 48 -14.35 -10.52 -7.60
CA TYR A 48 -13.99 -11.78 -6.98
C TYR A 48 -14.90 -12.03 -5.78
N ARG A 49 -15.31 -13.28 -5.58
CA ARG A 49 -16.01 -13.73 -4.38
C ARG A 49 -15.11 -14.62 -3.55
N SER A 50 -14.66 -14.11 -2.42
CA SER A 50 -13.98 -14.89 -1.40
C SER A 50 -15.01 -15.61 -0.56
N THR A 51 -14.92 -16.94 -0.48
CA THR A 51 -15.87 -17.75 0.27
C THR A 51 -15.56 -17.78 1.76
N HIS A 52 -16.57 -18.06 2.57
CA HIS A 52 -16.39 -18.20 4.02
C HIS A 52 -15.23 -19.14 4.37
N GLN A 53 -14.30 -18.67 5.21
CA GLN A 53 -13.07 -19.32 5.64
C GLN A 53 -11.97 -19.42 4.57
N GLU A 54 -12.07 -18.76 3.45
CA GLU A 54 -10.93 -18.60 2.58
C GLU A 54 -9.81 -17.86 3.33
N GLY A 55 -8.58 -18.41 3.35
CA GLY A 55 -7.48 -17.90 4.17
C GLY A 55 -7.75 -17.90 5.69
N GLY A 56 -8.87 -18.47 6.15
CA GLY A 56 -9.32 -18.47 7.53
C GLY A 56 -10.20 -17.28 7.91
N PHE A 57 -10.56 -16.40 6.97
CA PHE A 57 -11.38 -15.22 7.23
C PHE A 57 -12.89 -15.60 7.27
N PRO A 58 -13.67 -15.01 8.21
CA PRO A 58 -15.12 -15.27 8.29
C PRO A 58 -15.90 -14.51 7.21
N GLY A 59 -17.06 -15.03 6.85
CA GLY A 59 -18.01 -14.43 5.90
C GLY A 59 -17.65 -14.70 4.44
N ASN A 60 -18.67 -14.62 3.59
CA ASN A 60 -18.43 -14.48 2.16
C ASN A 60 -18.19 -13.00 1.86
N LEU A 61 -17.22 -12.70 1.02
CA LEU A 61 -16.84 -11.32 0.68
C LEU A 61 -16.89 -11.14 -0.83
N ASP A 62 -17.83 -10.36 -1.31
CA ASP A 62 -17.91 -9.95 -2.71
C ASP A 62 -17.07 -8.68 -2.91
N ILE A 63 -16.02 -8.78 -3.73
CA ILE A 63 -15.03 -7.73 -3.95
C ILE A 63 -15.20 -7.19 -5.37
N SER A 64 -15.17 -5.88 -5.53
CA SER A 64 -15.11 -5.19 -6.81
C SER A 64 -13.95 -4.20 -6.80
N ILE A 65 -13.10 -4.23 -7.83
CA ILE A 65 -11.98 -3.32 -7.99
C ILE A 65 -12.12 -2.62 -9.34
N ALA A 66 -12.27 -1.30 -9.31
CA ALA A 66 -12.27 -0.50 -10.53
C ALA A 66 -10.90 0.15 -10.74
N TYR A 67 -10.29 -0.13 -11.87
CA TYR A 67 -9.12 0.58 -12.38
C TYR A 67 -9.58 1.61 -13.40
N LYS A 68 -9.19 2.87 -13.19
CA LYS A 68 -9.53 3.98 -14.08
C LYS A 68 -8.25 4.66 -14.55
N LEU A 69 -8.09 4.81 -15.84
CA LEU A 69 -6.98 5.54 -16.46
C LEU A 69 -7.54 6.77 -17.16
N THR A 70 -7.08 7.95 -16.76
CA THR A 70 -7.52 9.23 -17.34
C THR A 70 -6.52 9.78 -18.35
N ASN A 71 -6.97 10.69 -19.22
CA ASN A 71 -6.09 11.45 -20.11
C ASN A 71 -5.20 12.47 -19.38
N HIS A 72 -5.35 12.60 -18.05
CA HIS A 72 -4.54 13.47 -17.20
C HIS A 72 -3.37 12.72 -16.54
N ASN A 73 -3.03 11.50 -17.03
CA ASN A 73 -2.00 10.62 -16.47
C ASN A 73 -2.30 10.19 -15.03
N GLU A 74 -3.57 9.95 -14.72
CA GLU A 74 -3.99 9.46 -13.41
C GLU A 74 -4.42 8.00 -13.52
N ILE A 75 -3.98 7.19 -12.56
CA ILE A 75 -4.50 5.86 -12.30
C ILE A 75 -5.30 5.94 -10.99
N ILE A 76 -6.60 5.66 -11.06
CA ILE A 76 -7.48 5.67 -9.91
C ILE A 76 -7.91 4.22 -9.62
N LEU A 77 -7.78 3.82 -8.37
CA LEU A 77 -8.15 2.50 -7.87
C LEU A 77 -9.27 2.65 -6.85
N GLU A 78 -10.40 2.03 -7.12
CA GLU A 78 -11.53 2.04 -6.20
C GLU A 78 -11.85 0.61 -5.79
N TYR A 79 -11.91 0.37 -4.47
CA TYR A 79 -12.24 -0.90 -3.88
C TYR A 79 -13.61 -0.83 -3.23
N THR A 80 -14.46 -1.80 -3.54
CA THR A 80 -15.75 -1.99 -2.89
C THR A 80 -15.86 -3.43 -2.44
N ALA A 81 -16.34 -3.63 -1.22
CA ALA A 81 -16.56 -4.97 -0.69
C ALA A 81 -17.87 -5.04 0.10
N VAL A 82 -18.59 -6.15 -0.08
CA VAL A 82 -19.82 -6.47 0.66
C VAL A 82 -19.67 -7.84 1.26
N THR A 83 -20.04 -8.00 2.52
CA THR A 83 -19.92 -9.26 3.23
C THR A 83 -21.24 -9.65 3.91
N ASP A 84 -21.49 -10.94 4.04
CA ASP A 84 -22.65 -11.51 4.76
C ASP A 84 -22.41 -11.69 6.27
N LYS A 85 -21.14 -11.52 6.75
CA LYS A 85 -20.78 -11.60 8.17
C LYS A 85 -19.66 -10.60 8.47
N PRO A 86 -19.55 -10.12 9.71
CA PRO A 86 -18.40 -9.32 10.13
C PRO A 86 -17.08 -10.01 9.76
N THR A 87 -16.20 -9.28 9.07
CA THR A 87 -14.88 -9.76 8.69
C THR A 87 -13.88 -8.61 8.69
N VAL A 88 -12.60 -8.91 8.52
CA VAL A 88 -11.53 -7.93 8.44
C VAL A 88 -11.10 -7.79 6.99
N VAL A 89 -11.08 -6.56 6.48
CA VAL A 89 -10.58 -6.23 5.15
C VAL A 89 -9.60 -5.06 5.23
N ASN A 90 -8.55 -5.13 4.41
CA ASN A 90 -7.63 -4.04 4.20
C ASN A 90 -7.00 -4.22 2.80
N PHE A 91 -7.54 -3.49 1.83
CA PHE A 91 -7.08 -3.60 0.45
C PHE A 91 -5.95 -2.61 0.17
N THR A 92 -5.00 -3.05 -0.67
CA THR A 92 -3.94 -2.18 -1.20
C THR A 92 -3.58 -2.58 -2.62
N ASN A 93 -3.05 -1.64 -3.39
CA ASN A 93 -2.29 -1.94 -4.60
C ASN A 93 -0.81 -2.04 -4.22
N HIS A 94 -0.19 -3.17 -4.52
CA HIS A 94 1.18 -3.47 -4.13
C HIS A 94 2.19 -3.22 -5.26
N SER A 95 1.87 -2.37 -6.24
CA SER A 95 2.77 -2.03 -7.32
C SER A 95 3.96 -1.22 -6.83
N TYR A 96 5.17 -1.55 -7.31
CA TYR A 96 6.38 -0.77 -7.10
C TYR A 96 6.57 0.20 -8.26
N PHE A 97 6.94 1.44 -7.93
CA PHE A 97 7.16 2.50 -8.90
C PHE A 97 8.63 2.86 -8.99
N ASN A 98 9.17 2.87 -10.20
CA ASN A 98 10.50 3.38 -10.49
C ASN A 98 10.42 4.40 -11.63
N LEU A 99 10.54 5.68 -11.29
CA LEU A 99 10.38 6.78 -12.24
C LEU A 99 11.57 6.96 -13.20
N THR A 100 12.67 6.21 -13.01
CA THR A 100 13.77 6.15 -14.00
C THR A 100 13.39 5.31 -15.24
N GLY A 101 12.24 4.62 -15.21
CA GLY A 101 11.89 3.59 -16.19
C GLY A 101 12.74 2.32 -16.01
N CYS A 102 13.05 1.98 -14.76
CA CYS A 102 13.86 0.82 -14.36
C CYS A 102 15.31 0.83 -14.88
N LYS A 103 15.85 2.02 -15.18
CA LYS A 103 17.23 2.17 -15.68
C LYS A 103 18.25 2.39 -14.56
N ALA A 104 17.81 2.72 -13.37
CA ALA A 104 18.64 2.96 -12.19
C ALA A 104 17.82 2.68 -10.91
N PRO A 105 18.48 2.43 -9.75
CA PRO A 105 17.82 2.31 -8.47
C PRO A 105 17.03 3.56 -8.07
N VAL A 106 15.99 3.39 -7.25
CA VAL A 106 15.12 4.47 -6.77
C VAL A 106 15.73 5.34 -5.66
N LEU A 107 16.97 5.07 -5.27
CA LEU A 107 17.64 5.74 -4.13
C LEU A 107 17.79 7.23 -4.32
N SER A 108 18.02 7.68 -5.58
CA SER A 108 18.16 9.09 -5.95
C SER A 108 16.83 9.84 -6.06
N HIS A 109 15.70 9.15 -6.03
CA HIS A 109 14.41 9.82 -6.03
C HIS A 109 14.27 10.69 -4.78
N ILE A 110 13.57 11.80 -4.95
CA ILE A 110 13.26 12.74 -3.87
C ILE A 110 11.85 12.44 -3.40
N TYR A 111 11.71 12.17 -2.11
CA TYR A 111 10.46 11.80 -1.48
C TYR A 111 9.99 12.90 -0.54
N MET A 112 8.69 13.13 -0.51
CA MET A 112 7.99 13.90 0.51
C MET A 112 6.75 13.11 0.93
N ILE A 113 6.54 12.93 2.25
CA ILE A 113 5.42 12.17 2.81
C ILE A 113 4.68 13.07 3.80
N ARG A 114 3.37 13.15 3.67
CA ARG A 114 2.52 13.95 4.55
C ARG A 114 2.13 13.17 5.80
N ALA A 115 3.11 12.93 6.65
CA ALA A 115 2.93 12.22 7.90
C ALA A 115 3.93 12.69 8.96
N ASP A 116 3.48 12.89 10.18
CA ASP A 116 4.30 13.29 11.32
C ASP A 116 4.68 12.09 12.21
N SER A 117 4.15 10.91 11.91
CA SER A 117 4.42 9.69 12.67
C SER A 117 4.38 8.43 11.83
N ILE A 118 5.03 7.39 12.34
CA ILE A 118 5.02 6.03 11.82
C ILE A 118 4.44 5.07 12.84
N THR A 119 3.90 3.94 12.36
CA THR A 119 3.48 2.83 13.21
C THR A 119 4.69 2.01 13.62
N LEU A 120 4.87 1.81 14.94
CA LEU A 120 5.92 0.93 15.43
C LEU A 120 5.54 -0.55 15.22
N ALA A 121 6.54 -1.33 14.91
CA ALA A 121 6.44 -2.78 14.81
C ALA A 121 7.48 -3.45 15.69
N ASP A 122 7.19 -4.66 16.14
CA ASP A 122 8.13 -5.49 16.89
C ASP A 122 9.24 -6.06 15.98
N SER A 123 10.13 -6.87 16.55
CA SER A 123 11.30 -7.45 15.86
C SER A 123 10.95 -8.40 14.71
N ILE A 124 9.68 -8.83 14.61
CA ILE A 124 9.18 -9.70 13.54
C ILE A 124 8.25 -8.97 12.56
N GLY A 125 8.06 -7.65 12.76
CA GLY A 125 7.29 -6.79 11.87
C GLY A 125 5.80 -6.69 12.20
N ILE A 126 5.37 -7.12 13.39
CA ILE A 126 3.97 -6.99 13.82
C ILE A 126 3.74 -5.61 14.45
N PRO A 127 2.75 -4.84 13.99
CA PRO A 127 2.43 -3.55 14.58
C PRO A 127 2.09 -3.66 16.07
N THR A 128 2.70 -2.81 16.89
CA THR A 128 2.48 -2.79 18.36
C THR A 128 1.26 -1.96 18.76
N GLY A 129 0.75 -1.13 17.85
CA GLY A 129 -0.28 -0.13 18.14
C GLY A 129 0.29 1.22 18.57
N GLU A 130 1.59 1.31 18.78
CA GLU A 130 2.27 2.56 19.15
C GLU A 130 2.66 3.37 17.92
N LEU A 131 2.71 4.68 18.08
CA LEU A 131 3.18 5.63 17.06
C LEU A 131 4.47 6.30 17.54
N MET A 132 5.39 6.52 16.61
CA MET A 132 6.63 7.27 16.84
C MET A 132 6.65 8.50 15.94
N SER A 133 7.00 9.67 16.51
CA SER A 133 7.24 10.88 15.70
C SER A 133 8.39 10.67 14.73
N VAL A 134 8.24 11.17 13.52
CA VAL A 134 9.31 11.14 12.51
C VAL A 134 10.35 12.23 12.72
N THR A 135 10.01 13.29 13.45
CA THR A 135 10.84 14.49 13.62
C THR A 135 12.25 14.14 14.13
N GLY A 136 13.25 14.56 13.38
CA GLY A 136 14.66 14.33 13.73
C GLY A 136 15.14 12.88 13.53
N THR A 137 14.34 12.01 12.94
CA THR A 137 14.69 10.62 12.64
C THR A 137 15.01 10.42 11.16
N GLU A 138 15.49 9.23 10.81
CA GLU A 138 15.70 8.83 9.40
C GLU A 138 14.38 8.62 8.65
N TYR A 139 13.26 8.62 9.33
CA TYR A 139 11.92 8.49 8.76
C TYR A 139 11.25 9.83 8.43
N ASP A 140 11.92 10.95 8.72
CA ASP A 140 11.37 12.29 8.49
C ASP A 140 11.43 12.69 7.02
N TYR A 141 10.34 12.50 6.30
CA TYR A 141 10.12 12.95 4.92
C TYR A 141 9.05 14.06 4.86
N THR A 142 8.85 14.81 5.93
CA THR A 142 7.94 15.98 5.94
C THR A 142 8.42 17.08 4.98
N SER A 143 9.71 17.10 4.67
CA SER A 143 10.34 17.88 3.60
C SER A 143 10.93 16.98 2.52
N ALA A 144 11.08 17.51 1.29
CA ALA A 144 11.56 16.78 0.14
C ALA A 144 13.03 16.35 0.29
N LEU A 145 13.29 15.05 0.37
CA LEU A 145 14.63 14.49 0.60
C LEU A 145 14.84 13.18 -0.19
N SER A 146 16.09 12.94 -0.57
CA SER A 146 16.53 11.67 -1.14
C SER A 146 16.67 10.58 -0.06
N ALA A 147 16.34 9.34 -0.42
CA ALA A 147 16.49 8.19 0.50
C ALA A 147 17.95 7.73 0.65
N GLU A 148 18.84 8.03 -0.31
CA GLU A 148 20.18 7.45 -0.41
C GLU A 148 21.01 7.63 0.86
N MET A 149 21.14 8.88 1.34
CA MET A 149 21.96 9.16 2.54
C MET A 149 21.40 8.51 3.79
N ARG A 150 20.06 8.47 3.92
CA ARG A 150 19.37 7.89 5.09
C ARG A 150 19.52 6.36 5.11
N ILE A 151 19.37 5.71 3.97
CA ILE A 151 19.59 4.27 3.83
C ILE A 151 21.06 3.91 4.13
N LYS A 152 22.03 4.69 3.63
CA LYS A 152 23.45 4.50 3.96
C LYS A 152 23.70 4.60 5.47
N LYS A 153 23.08 5.56 6.16
CA LYS A 153 23.22 5.75 7.60
C LYS A 153 22.55 4.63 8.40
N MET A 154 21.35 4.19 7.99
CA MET A 154 20.64 3.10 8.66
C MET A 154 21.24 1.72 8.39
N GLY A 155 21.94 1.54 7.27
CA GLY A 155 22.42 0.24 6.79
C GLY A 155 21.29 -0.71 6.34
N LYS A 156 20.08 -0.20 6.17
CA LYS A 156 18.89 -0.96 5.75
C LYS A 156 17.94 -0.08 4.94
N GLY A 157 17.09 -0.69 4.12
CA GLY A 157 16.01 -0.03 3.39
C GLY A 157 14.84 0.37 4.30
N TYR A 158 13.74 0.74 3.67
CA TYR A 158 12.49 1.09 4.34
C TYR A 158 11.47 -0.02 4.15
N ASP A 159 10.77 -0.33 5.22
CA ASP A 159 9.54 -1.14 5.24
C ASP A 159 8.70 -0.62 6.40
N ILE A 160 8.07 0.54 6.20
CA ILE A 160 7.49 1.35 7.27
C ILE A 160 6.11 1.85 6.88
N ASN A 161 5.16 1.72 7.80
CA ASN A 161 3.85 2.32 7.67
C ASN A 161 3.84 3.75 8.26
N TYR A 162 3.51 4.73 7.44
CA TYR A 162 3.30 6.12 7.84
C TYR A 162 1.83 6.34 8.19
N LYS A 163 1.56 6.92 9.37
CA LYS A 163 0.25 7.45 9.71
C LYS A 163 0.10 8.81 9.05
N LEU A 164 -0.76 8.90 8.04
CA LEU A 164 -0.94 10.11 7.24
C LEU A 164 -1.67 11.22 7.99
N ASN A 165 -1.28 12.46 7.68
CA ASN A 165 -1.94 13.66 8.19
C ASN A 165 -3.19 13.95 7.35
N LYS A 166 -4.27 13.22 7.59
CA LYS A 166 -5.56 13.37 6.90
C LYS A 166 -6.54 14.17 7.72
N SER A 167 -7.37 14.96 7.03
CA SER A 167 -8.42 15.79 7.63
C SER A 167 -9.85 15.34 7.24
N SER A 168 -9.98 14.46 6.23
CA SER A 168 -11.26 13.99 5.73
C SER A 168 -11.18 12.55 5.18
N ASP A 169 -12.33 11.97 4.86
CA ASP A 169 -12.43 10.67 4.20
C ASP A 169 -12.25 10.75 2.67
N SER A 170 -12.09 11.96 2.11
CA SER A 170 -11.81 12.16 0.70
C SER A 170 -10.35 11.81 0.37
N PRO A 171 -10.01 11.53 -0.90
CA PRO A 171 -8.62 11.35 -1.31
C PRO A 171 -7.79 12.61 -1.03
N GLU A 172 -6.79 12.49 -0.16
CA GLU A 172 -5.84 13.55 0.16
C GLU A 172 -4.43 13.16 -0.27
N LEU A 173 -3.60 14.17 -0.58
CA LEU A 173 -2.20 13.96 -0.95
C LEU A 173 -1.44 13.29 0.21
N ALA A 174 -0.94 12.08 -0.04
CA ALA A 174 -0.14 11.31 0.91
C ALA A 174 1.36 11.48 0.67
N ALA A 175 1.79 11.44 -0.60
CA ALA A 175 3.20 11.53 -0.94
C ALA A 175 3.43 12.18 -2.31
N ILE A 176 4.64 12.75 -2.46
CA ILE A 176 5.19 13.19 -3.74
C ILE A 176 6.55 12.52 -3.93
N VAL A 177 6.77 11.96 -5.11
CA VAL A 177 8.06 11.40 -5.52
C VAL A 177 8.52 12.08 -6.79
N VAL A 178 9.75 12.56 -6.82
CA VAL A 178 10.37 13.22 -7.98
C VAL A 178 11.62 12.44 -8.39
N GLU A 179 11.72 12.11 -9.67
CA GLU A 179 12.95 11.62 -10.27
C GLU A 179 13.70 12.81 -10.89
N PRO A 180 14.86 13.20 -10.33
CA PRO A 180 15.44 14.50 -10.63
C PRO A 180 16.05 14.61 -12.03
N ILE A 181 16.42 13.49 -12.69
CA ILE A 181 17.05 13.52 -14.01
C ILE A 181 16.01 13.68 -15.12
N SER A 182 14.93 12.87 -15.07
CA SER A 182 13.88 12.93 -16.08
C SER A 182 12.80 13.97 -15.79
N GLY A 183 12.74 14.46 -14.55
CA GLY A 183 11.70 15.36 -14.06
C GLY A 183 10.34 14.70 -13.88
N ARG A 184 10.24 13.36 -13.93
CA ARG A 184 8.98 12.66 -13.68
C ARG A 184 8.55 12.81 -12.23
N VAL A 185 7.26 13.03 -12.03
CA VAL A 185 6.66 13.22 -10.71
C VAL A 185 5.52 12.23 -10.53
N LEU A 186 5.53 11.51 -9.41
CA LEU A 186 4.39 10.72 -8.92
C LEU A 186 3.78 11.43 -7.71
N LYS A 187 2.48 11.62 -7.72
CA LYS A 187 1.71 12.09 -6.57
C LYS A 187 0.75 10.98 -6.16
N ALA A 188 0.82 10.53 -4.92
CA ALA A 188 -0.08 9.55 -4.36
C ALA A 188 -1.16 10.24 -3.52
N TYR A 189 -2.41 9.93 -3.83
CA TYR A 189 -3.58 10.38 -3.06
C TYR A 189 -4.29 9.14 -2.51
N THR A 190 -4.84 9.23 -1.31
CA THR A 190 -5.56 8.10 -0.70
C THR A 190 -6.66 8.56 0.25
N THR A 191 -7.68 7.71 0.39
CA THR A 191 -8.69 7.79 1.46
C THR A 191 -8.20 7.15 2.75
N GLU A 192 -7.15 6.31 2.68
CA GLU A 192 -6.68 5.52 3.81
C GLU A 192 -5.89 6.34 4.83
N PRO A 193 -5.92 5.96 6.12
CA PRO A 193 -5.21 6.66 7.19
C PRO A 193 -3.71 6.40 7.22
N GLY A 194 -3.23 5.41 6.47
CA GLY A 194 -1.83 5.00 6.44
C GLY A 194 -1.31 4.68 5.05
N MET A 195 0.01 4.74 4.89
CA MET A 195 0.70 4.39 3.66
C MET A 195 1.97 3.62 3.98
N GLN A 196 2.13 2.45 3.37
CA GLN A 196 3.37 1.70 3.44
C GLN A 196 4.41 2.31 2.49
N PHE A 197 5.59 2.62 3.02
CA PHE A 197 6.74 3.06 2.26
C PHE A 197 7.80 1.96 2.29
N TYR A 198 8.12 1.43 1.12
CA TYR A 198 9.10 0.36 0.97
C TYR A 198 10.19 0.75 -0.03
N ILE A 199 11.42 0.61 0.41
CA ILE A 199 12.62 0.62 -0.44
C ILE A 199 13.47 -0.57 0.02
N PRO A 200 13.83 -1.50 -0.87
CA PRO A 200 14.64 -2.66 -0.48
C PRO A 200 16.02 -2.26 0.03
N ASN A 201 16.69 -3.18 0.71
CA ASN A 201 18.09 -3.01 1.07
C ASN A 201 18.95 -2.89 -0.19
N SER A 202 19.97 -2.02 -0.15
CA SER A 202 20.87 -1.74 -1.27
C SER A 202 21.62 -2.97 -1.83
N ASN A 203 21.56 -4.11 -1.14
CA ASN A 203 22.21 -5.36 -1.54
C ASN A 203 21.28 -6.32 -2.29
N MET A 204 20.03 -5.93 -2.57
CA MET A 204 19.16 -6.68 -3.47
C MET A 204 19.36 -6.13 -4.89
N ASP A 205 20.16 -6.83 -5.69
CA ASP A 205 20.23 -6.64 -7.13
C ASP A 205 18.85 -7.00 -7.71
N TYR A 206 18.23 -6.05 -8.44
CA TYR A 206 17.04 -6.25 -9.26
C TYR A 206 17.43 -6.40 -10.71
#